data_70c324ae3643e8742e582795fa713cdd
#
_entry.id   70c324ae3643e8742e582795fa713cdd
#
_cell.length_a   1.000
_cell.length_b   1.000
_cell.length_c   1.000
_cell.angle_alpha   90.00
_cell.angle_beta   90.00
_cell.angle_gamma   90.00
#
_symmetry.space_group_name_H-M   'P 1'
#
loop_
_entity.id
_entity.type
_entity.pdbx_description
1 polymer ?
#
loop_
_entity_poly.entity_id
_entity_poly.type
_entity_poly.pdbx_seq_one_letter_code
_entity_poly.pdbx_strand_id
1 'polypeptide(L)'
;TEWTLRVQPAFRNFLRIACERLASSGFGEGGAAATVRLNFSDGADEARLRGGAKTLADALLKIKGACCTHVGLAHVEVTDVKTRETELRPEMNEKTFDALVIVEGSGRLKLEAVVSEIENTITSAECNVGSPVTLVHNLAYHLNDSDMVQEREAK
;
A
#
# COMPACT_ATOMS: atom_id res chain seq x y z
N THR A 1 20.91 -15.23 3.64
CA THR A 1 20.70 -16.63 4.02
C THR A 1 20.58 -17.50 2.75
N GLU A 2 20.85 -18.80 2.85
CA GLU A 2 20.69 -19.74 1.74
C GLU A 2 19.26 -19.70 1.16
N TRP A 3 18.27 -19.50 2.01
CA TRP A 3 16.88 -19.32 1.62
C TRP A 3 16.70 -18.11 0.69
N THR A 4 17.28 -16.97 1.03
CA THR A 4 17.21 -15.74 0.23
C THR A 4 17.76 -15.96 -1.18
N LEU A 5 18.92 -16.64 -1.31
CA LEU A 5 19.53 -16.92 -2.60
C LEU A 5 18.68 -17.86 -3.48
N ARG A 6 17.94 -18.80 -2.87
CA ARG A 6 17.05 -19.72 -3.59
C ARG A 6 15.76 -19.06 -4.06
N VAL A 7 15.21 -18.14 -3.27
CA VAL A 7 13.89 -17.52 -3.52
C VAL A 7 14.01 -16.27 -4.36
N GLN A 8 15.12 -15.53 -4.24
CA GLN A 8 15.37 -14.29 -4.97
C GLN A 8 15.10 -14.37 -6.50
N PRO A 9 15.54 -15.42 -7.23
CA PRO A 9 15.29 -15.51 -8.67
C PRO A 9 13.80 -15.62 -9.04
N ALA A 10 12.93 -15.99 -8.09
CA ALA A 10 11.49 -16.09 -8.29
C ALA A 10 10.77 -14.74 -8.15
N PHE A 11 11.40 -13.77 -7.47
CA PHE A 11 10.82 -12.42 -7.33
C PHE A 11 11.09 -11.61 -8.60
N ARG A 12 10.00 -11.19 -9.25
CA ARG A 12 10.04 -10.28 -10.39
C ARG A 12 9.23 -9.04 -10.04
N ASN A 13 9.71 -7.87 -10.45
CA ASN A 13 9.03 -6.58 -10.22
C ASN A 13 8.77 -6.31 -8.74
N PHE A 14 9.70 -6.69 -7.88
CA PHE A 14 9.60 -6.46 -6.44
C PHE A 14 9.80 -4.97 -6.16
N LEU A 15 8.82 -4.37 -5.50
CA LEU A 15 8.88 -2.98 -5.04
C LEU A 15 8.68 -2.97 -3.52
N ARG A 16 9.63 -2.39 -2.80
CA ARG A 16 9.58 -2.22 -1.36
C ARG A 16 9.79 -0.75 -1.03
N ILE A 17 8.81 -0.14 -0.38
CA ILE A 17 8.89 1.24 0.09
C ILE A 17 8.36 1.30 1.52
N ALA A 18 9.08 1.98 2.40
CA ALA A 18 8.59 2.36 3.71
C ALA A 18 7.62 3.54 3.55
N CYS A 19 6.45 3.46 4.17
CA CYS A 19 5.47 4.52 4.12
C CYS A 19 5.09 4.96 5.55
N GLU A 20 5.03 6.27 5.77
CA GLU A 20 4.36 6.85 6.91
C GLU A 20 2.84 6.73 6.69
N ARG A 21 2.12 6.15 7.63
CA ARG A 21 0.66 6.09 7.57
C ARG A 21 0.07 7.42 8.03
N LEU A 22 -0.51 8.19 7.11
CA LEU A 22 -1.13 9.47 7.40
C LEU A 22 -2.55 9.33 7.96
N ALA A 23 -3.32 8.40 7.41
CA ALA A 23 -4.69 8.16 7.84
C ALA A 23 -5.13 6.71 7.58
N SER A 24 -6.12 6.28 8.36
CA SER A 24 -6.86 5.04 8.13
C SER A 24 -8.33 5.26 8.45
N SER A 25 -9.21 4.51 7.77
CA SER A 25 -10.65 4.48 8.01
C SER A 25 -11.19 3.07 7.81
N GLY A 26 -12.23 2.71 8.55
CA GLY A 26 -12.84 1.39 8.51
C GLY A 26 -12.24 0.39 9.51
N PHE A 27 -12.77 -0.82 9.48
CA PHE A 27 -12.38 -1.92 10.38
C PHE A 27 -12.35 -3.24 9.62
N GLY A 28 -11.57 -4.16 10.15
CA GLY A 28 -11.50 -5.54 9.67
C GLY A 28 -10.43 -5.74 8.60
N GLU A 29 -10.33 -6.99 8.22
CA GLU A 29 -9.36 -7.47 7.25
C GLU A 29 -10.09 -7.78 5.95
N GLY A 30 -9.59 -7.23 4.86
CA GLY A 30 -10.10 -7.54 3.53
C GLY A 30 -9.57 -8.88 3.03
N GLY A 31 -10.38 -9.60 2.24
CA GLY A 31 -9.89 -10.75 1.47
C GLY A 31 -9.08 -10.34 0.24
N ALA A 32 -9.04 -9.04 -0.09
CA ALA A 32 -8.28 -8.46 -1.18
C ALA A 32 -7.97 -6.99 -0.91
N ALA A 33 -6.97 -6.45 -1.61
CA ALA A 33 -6.60 -5.05 -1.53
C ALA A 33 -6.33 -4.46 -2.93
N ALA A 34 -6.84 -3.25 -3.16
CA ALA A 34 -6.41 -2.39 -4.24
C ALA A 34 -5.31 -1.47 -3.72
N THR A 35 -4.13 -1.51 -4.34
CA THR A 35 -3.02 -0.61 -4.05
C THR A 35 -2.92 0.43 -5.15
N VAL A 36 -2.96 1.71 -4.81
CA VAL A 36 -2.86 2.82 -5.74
C VAL A 36 -1.60 3.61 -5.44
N ARG A 37 -0.66 3.58 -6.37
CA ARG A 37 0.59 4.35 -6.30
C ARG A 37 0.37 5.70 -6.94
N LEU A 38 0.85 6.75 -6.28
CA LEU A 38 0.67 8.14 -6.68
C LEU A 38 2.04 8.79 -6.81
N ASN A 39 2.22 9.59 -7.87
CA ASN A 39 3.38 10.45 -8.03
C ASN A 39 2.92 11.91 -7.94
N PHE A 40 3.65 12.70 -7.19
CA PHE A 40 3.37 14.12 -7.04
C PHE A 40 3.74 14.90 -8.31
N SER A 41 2.93 15.90 -8.61
CA SER A 41 3.17 16.78 -9.75
C SER A 41 3.98 18.01 -9.36
N ASP A 42 3.88 18.41 -8.11
CA ASP A 42 4.63 19.55 -7.54
C ASP A 42 4.95 19.34 -6.04
N GLY A 43 5.82 20.18 -5.49
CA GLY A 43 6.23 20.08 -4.09
C GLY A 43 5.16 20.44 -3.06
N ALA A 44 4.00 20.96 -3.48
CA ALA A 44 2.88 21.26 -2.58
C ALA A 44 1.95 20.05 -2.39
N ASP A 45 2.08 19.01 -3.20
CA ASP A 45 1.21 17.84 -3.18
C ASP A 45 1.33 17.06 -1.87
N GLU A 46 2.51 16.97 -1.30
CA GLU A 46 2.72 16.35 0.01
C GLU A 46 1.90 17.03 1.10
N ALA A 47 1.97 18.36 1.19
CA ALA A 47 1.25 19.13 2.20
C ALA A 47 -0.27 18.98 2.04
N ARG A 48 -0.76 18.99 0.78
CA ARG A 48 -2.16 18.76 0.46
C ARG A 48 -2.61 17.36 0.88
N LEU A 49 -1.81 16.34 0.56
CA LEU A 49 -2.10 14.97 0.96
C LEU A 49 -2.14 14.83 2.48
N ARG A 50 -1.16 15.40 3.21
CA ARG A 50 -1.15 15.38 4.67
C ARG A 50 -2.41 16.05 5.25
N GLY A 51 -2.83 17.19 4.72
CA GLY A 51 -4.03 17.89 5.15
C GLY A 51 -5.33 17.15 4.82
N GLY A 52 -5.39 16.46 3.68
CA GLY A 52 -6.58 15.80 3.15
C GLY A 52 -6.67 14.29 3.41
N ALA A 53 -5.64 13.65 3.95
CA ALA A 53 -5.52 12.19 4.04
C ALA A 53 -6.71 11.52 4.74
N LYS A 54 -7.18 12.08 5.84
CA LYS A 54 -8.34 11.53 6.57
C LYS A 54 -9.63 11.64 5.77
N THR A 55 -9.87 12.78 5.15
CA THR A 55 -11.03 13.01 4.28
C THR A 55 -11.02 12.05 3.09
N LEU A 56 -9.86 11.84 2.47
CA LEU A 56 -9.68 10.89 1.39
C LEU A 56 -9.96 9.45 1.85
N ALA A 57 -9.39 9.03 2.99
CA ALA A 57 -9.63 7.70 3.54
C ALA A 57 -11.13 7.46 3.83
N ASP A 58 -11.81 8.45 4.41
CA ASP A 58 -13.26 8.38 4.70
C ASP A 58 -14.11 8.35 3.42
N ALA A 59 -13.70 9.05 2.38
CA ALA A 59 -14.38 9.04 1.09
C ALA A 59 -14.25 7.67 0.40
N LEU A 60 -13.05 7.11 0.39
CA LEU A 60 -12.78 5.79 -0.19
C LEU A 60 -13.52 4.67 0.55
N LEU A 61 -13.69 4.79 1.86
CA LEU A 61 -14.43 3.81 2.66
C LEU A 61 -15.93 3.73 2.26
N LYS A 62 -16.48 4.78 1.66
CA LYS A 62 -17.89 4.80 1.20
C LYS A 62 -18.09 4.00 -0.09
N ILE A 63 -17.02 3.65 -0.79
CA ILE A 63 -17.08 2.86 -2.02
C ILE A 63 -17.60 1.46 -1.67
N LYS A 64 -18.57 0.99 -2.45
CA LYS A 64 -19.21 -0.30 -2.20
C LYS A 64 -18.20 -1.45 -2.25
N GLY A 65 -18.11 -2.19 -1.16
CA GLY A 65 -17.19 -3.33 -1.04
C GLY A 65 -15.87 -3.01 -0.35
N ALA A 66 -15.56 -1.74 -0.08
CA ALA A 66 -14.46 -1.36 0.80
C ALA A 66 -14.80 -1.66 2.26
N CYS A 67 -13.83 -2.14 3.02
CA CYS A 67 -13.95 -2.41 4.46
C CYS A 67 -12.90 -1.63 5.28
N CYS A 68 -11.74 -1.38 4.71
CA CYS A 68 -10.70 -0.58 5.34
C CYS A 68 -9.93 0.20 4.27
N THR A 69 -9.42 1.37 4.64
CA THR A 69 -8.66 2.24 3.75
C THR A 69 -7.46 2.84 4.48
N HIS A 70 -6.35 2.96 3.80
CA HIS A 70 -5.13 3.54 4.33
C HIS A 70 -4.55 4.52 3.32
N VAL A 71 -4.05 5.65 3.82
CA VAL A 71 -3.33 6.65 3.04
C VAL A 71 -1.95 6.80 3.65
N GLY A 72 -0.91 6.64 2.85
CA GLY A 72 0.48 6.72 3.28
C GLY A 72 1.34 7.56 2.36
N LEU A 73 2.38 8.15 2.95
CA LEU A 73 3.41 8.90 2.26
C LEU A 73 4.70 8.07 2.23
N ALA A 74 5.33 7.98 1.06
CA ALA A 74 6.58 7.24 0.91
C ALA A 74 7.74 7.95 1.61
N HIS A 75 8.55 7.18 2.35
CA HIS A 75 9.77 7.62 2.99
C HIS A 75 10.99 7.03 2.26
N VAL A 76 11.51 7.77 1.29
CA VAL A 76 12.67 7.35 0.49
C VAL A 76 13.89 7.13 1.37
N GLU A 77 14.16 8.04 2.31
CA GLU A 77 15.32 7.97 3.22
C GLU A 77 15.34 6.69 4.07
N VAL A 78 14.17 6.19 4.47
CA VAL A 78 14.04 4.94 5.23
C VAL A 78 14.14 3.72 4.30
N THR A 79 13.70 3.88 3.06
CA THR A 79 13.74 2.82 2.04
C THR A 79 15.16 2.55 1.57
N ASP A 80 15.99 3.58 1.45
CA ASP A 80 17.37 3.51 0.96
C ASP A 80 18.37 2.99 2.00
N VAL A 81 17.92 2.64 3.21
CA VAL A 81 18.80 2.02 4.21
C VAL A 81 19.33 0.68 3.68
N LYS A 82 20.63 0.65 3.39
CA LYS A 82 21.32 -0.56 2.95
C LYS A 82 21.30 -1.60 4.07
N THR A 83 20.58 -2.67 3.83
CA THR A 83 20.59 -3.85 4.68
C THR A 83 21.38 -4.97 3.97
N ARG A 84 21.87 -5.95 4.75
CA ARG A 84 22.54 -7.14 4.16
C ARG A 84 21.66 -7.84 3.12
N GLU A 85 20.36 -7.68 3.20
CA GLU A 85 19.41 -8.24 2.25
C GLU A 85 19.38 -7.43 0.95
N THR A 86 19.49 -6.09 1.01
CA THR A 86 19.58 -5.23 -0.19
C THR A 86 20.92 -5.38 -0.90
N GLU A 87 22.00 -5.65 -0.18
CA GLU A 87 23.32 -5.93 -0.78
C GLU A 87 23.35 -7.23 -1.61
N LEU A 88 22.50 -8.19 -1.30
CA LEU A 88 22.37 -9.46 -2.02
C LEU A 88 21.47 -9.37 -3.25
N ARG A 89 20.81 -8.23 -3.49
CA ARG A 89 19.93 -8.02 -4.65
C ARG A 89 20.68 -7.35 -5.78
N PRO A 90 20.62 -7.89 -7.02
CA PRO A 90 21.09 -7.12 -8.18
C PRO A 90 20.28 -5.83 -8.28
N GLU A 91 20.89 -4.79 -8.85
CA GLU A 91 20.28 -3.46 -9.03
C GLU A 91 18.83 -3.58 -9.55
N MET A 92 17.90 -3.39 -8.66
CA MET A 92 16.50 -3.29 -9.01
C MET A 92 16.23 -1.82 -9.29
N ASN A 93 15.85 -1.53 -10.53
CA ASN A 93 15.42 -0.21 -10.93
C ASN A 93 14.05 0.05 -10.30
N GLU A 94 14.04 0.33 -9.00
CA GLU A 94 12.83 0.56 -8.22
C GLU A 94 12.27 1.90 -8.64
N LYS A 95 11.20 1.88 -9.44
CA LYS A 95 10.40 3.07 -9.65
C LYS A 95 9.79 3.45 -8.31
N THR A 96 10.29 4.54 -7.75
CA THR A 96 9.73 5.14 -6.55
C THR A 96 8.36 5.74 -6.86
N PHE A 97 7.53 5.84 -5.87
CA PHE A 97 6.29 6.62 -5.88
C PHE A 97 6.28 7.50 -4.63
N ASP A 98 5.49 8.57 -4.64
CA ASP A 98 5.48 9.53 -3.54
C ASP A 98 4.45 9.17 -2.46
N ALA A 99 3.33 8.56 -2.85
CA ALA A 99 2.30 8.16 -1.91
C ALA A 99 1.62 6.85 -2.31
N LEU A 100 1.02 6.19 -1.33
CA LEU A 100 0.31 4.93 -1.46
C LEU A 100 -1.07 5.04 -0.82
N VAL A 101 -2.09 4.65 -1.58
CA VAL A 101 -3.42 4.41 -1.04
C VAL A 101 -3.71 2.92 -1.12
N ILE A 102 -4.25 2.36 -0.04
CA ILE A 102 -4.70 0.96 0.02
C ILE A 102 -6.19 0.99 0.33
N VAL A 103 -6.97 0.28 -0.49
CA VAL A 103 -8.39 0.03 -0.25
C VAL A 103 -8.58 -1.47 -0.10
N GLU A 104 -8.89 -1.91 1.11
CA GLU A 104 -9.20 -3.30 1.39
C GLU A 104 -10.68 -3.58 1.16
N GLY A 105 -10.97 -4.78 0.69
CA GLY A 105 -12.34 -5.20 0.42
C GLY A 105 -12.52 -6.71 0.52
N SER A 106 -13.78 -7.14 0.47
CA SER A 106 -14.16 -8.54 0.72
C SER A 106 -13.72 -9.52 -0.37
N GLY A 107 -13.17 -9.04 -1.50
CA GLY A 107 -12.67 -9.91 -2.56
C GLY A 107 -12.26 -9.17 -3.82
N ARG A 108 -11.34 -9.79 -4.56
CA ARG A 108 -10.66 -9.20 -5.71
C ARG A 108 -11.63 -8.71 -6.80
N LEU A 109 -12.58 -9.55 -7.24
CA LEU A 109 -13.52 -9.18 -8.31
C LEU A 109 -14.39 -7.96 -7.95
N LYS A 110 -14.72 -7.80 -6.68
CA LYS A 110 -15.49 -6.64 -6.21
C LYS A 110 -14.66 -5.37 -6.26
N LEU A 111 -13.39 -5.44 -5.86
CA LEU A 111 -12.47 -4.30 -5.93
C LEU A 111 -12.14 -3.96 -7.39
N GLU A 112 -11.91 -4.94 -8.25
CA GLU A 112 -11.67 -4.71 -9.69
C GLU A 112 -12.84 -3.97 -10.34
N ALA A 113 -14.08 -4.27 -9.96
CA ALA A 113 -15.27 -3.61 -10.48
C ALA A 113 -15.39 -2.12 -10.09
N VAL A 114 -14.70 -1.68 -9.03
CA VAL A 114 -14.76 -0.30 -8.52
C VAL A 114 -13.43 0.46 -8.66
N VAL A 115 -12.46 -0.08 -9.37
CA VAL A 115 -11.15 0.57 -9.59
C VAL A 115 -11.31 1.99 -10.13
N SER A 116 -12.14 2.18 -11.15
CA SER A 116 -12.38 3.51 -11.71
C SER A 116 -13.01 4.48 -10.70
N GLU A 117 -13.87 4.00 -9.79
CA GLU A 117 -14.45 4.83 -8.73
C GLU A 117 -13.38 5.20 -7.69
N ILE A 118 -12.49 4.28 -7.34
CA ILE A 118 -11.34 4.53 -6.47
C ILE A 118 -10.44 5.62 -7.08
N GLU A 119 -10.05 5.46 -8.34
CA GLU A 119 -9.18 6.41 -9.06
C GLU A 119 -9.83 7.79 -9.18
N ASN A 120 -11.12 7.84 -9.52
CA ASN A 120 -11.88 9.09 -9.60
C ASN A 120 -11.99 9.78 -8.24
N THR A 121 -12.19 9.03 -7.15
CA THR A 121 -12.23 9.58 -5.80
C THR A 121 -10.89 10.19 -5.41
N ILE A 122 -9.77 9.54 -5.76
CA ILE A 122 -8.42 10.05 -5.50
C ILE A 122 -8.13 11.30 -6.33
N THR A 123 -8.45 11.29 -7.62
CA THR A 123 -8.18 12.43 -8.51
C THR A 123 -9.09 13.62 -8.27
N SER A 124 -10.32 13.39 -7.77
CA SER A 124 -11.25 14.45 -7.36
C SER A 124 -10.91 15.04 -5.99
N ALA A 125 -10.13 14.31 -5.17
CA ALA A 125 -9.57 14.89 -3.96
C ALA A 125 -8.61 16.01 -4.36
N GLU A 126 -8.60 17.10 -3.61
CA GLU A 126 -7.80 18.31 -3.88
C GLU A 126 -6.28 18.09 -3.88
N CYS A 127 -5.85 16.85 -3.67
CA CYS A 127 -4.48 16.40 -3.89
C CYS A 127 -4.29 16.22 -5.40
N ASN A 128 -3.66 17.16 -6.06
CA ASN A 128 -3.38 17.10 -7.51
C ASN A 128 -2.29 16.04 -7.79
N VAL A 129 -2.63 14.80 -7.53
CA VAL A 129 -1.75 13.65 -7.76
C VAL A 129 -1.80 13.26 -9.23
N GLY A 130 -0.65 12.97 -9.82
CA GLY A 130 -0.54 12.49 -11.19
C GLY A 130 -1.33 11.20 -11.44
N SER A 131 -1.22 10.65 -12.63
CA SER A 131 -1.99 9.45 -13.00
C SER A 131 -1.78 8.30 -12.00
N PRO A 132 -2.82 7.81 -11.34
CA PRO A 132 -2.73 6.71 -10.41
C PRO A 132 -2.35 5.41 -11.12
N VAL A 133 -1.58 4.56 -10.47
CA VAL A 133 -1.29 3.20 -10.93
C VAL A 133 -1.90 2.22 -9.93
N THR A 134 -3.00 1.60 -10.33
CA THR A 134 -3.79 0.71 -9.47
C THR A 134 -3.50 -0.76 -9.77
N LEU A 135 -3.27 -1.54 -8.73
CA LEU A 135 -3.16 -3.00 -8.79
C LEU A 135 -4.08 -3.61 -7.75
N VAL A 136 -4.76 -4.70 -8.11
CA VAL A 136 -5.64 -5.44 -7.19
C VAL A 136 -5.05 -6.80 -6.87
N HIS A 137 -4.95 -7.10 -5.58
CA HIS A 137 -4.32 -8.30 -5.05
C HIS A 137 -5.30 -9.09 -4.18
N ASN A 138 -5.18 -10.42 -4.18
CA ASN A 138 -5.81 -11.25 -3.16
C ASN A 138 -4.94 -11.25 -1.90
N LEU A 139 -5.57 -11.31 -0.73
CA LEU A 139 -4.87 -11.62 0.51
C LEU A 139 -4.45 -13.09 0.47
N ALA A 140 -3.15 -13.33 0.60
CA ALA A 140 -2.61 -14.69 0.66
C ALA A 140 -2.49 -15.19 2.10
N TYR A 141 -2.14 -14.29 3.02
CA TYR A 141 -1.91 -14.62 4.43
C TYR A 141 -1.97 -13.36 5.28
N HIS A 142 -2.56 -13.46 6.45
CA HIS A 142 -2.55 -12.42 7.48
C HIS A 142 -2.16 -13.04 8.82
N LEU A 143 -1.35 -12.33 9.57
CA LEU A 143 -0.92 -12.68 10.93
C LEU A 143 -1.14 -11.46 11.82
N ASN A 144 -1.89 -11.61 12.88
CA ASN A 144 -2.08 -10.56 13.87
C ASN A 144 -1.43 -10.92 15.22
N ASP A 145 -1.36 -9.97 16.12
CA ASP A 145 -0.69 -10.17 17.42
C ASP A 145 -1.30 -11.29 18.26
N SER A 146 -2.59 -11.55 18.13
CA SER A 146 -3.28 -12.65 18.84
C SER A 146 -2.82 -14.02 18.37
N ASP A 147 -2.45 -14.16 17.10
CA ASP A 147 -1.96 -15.42 16.54
C ASP A 147 -0.54 -15.73 17.05
N MET A 148 0.26 -14.66 17.32
CA MET A 148 1.62 -14.77 17.85
C MET A 148 1.67 -15.17 19.34
N VAL A 149 0.62 -14.87 20.11
CA VAL A 149 0.59 -15.19 21.54
C VAL A 149 0.37 -16.69 21.75
N GLN A 150 -0.44 -17.33 20.92
CA GLN A 150 -0.73 -18.76 21.06
C GLN A 150 0.50 -19.66 20.83
N GLU A 151 1.45 -19.26 19.97
CA GLU A 151 2.69 -20.02 19.75
C GLU A 151 3.67 -19.92 20.94
N ARG A 152 3.57 -18.88 21.77
CA ARG A 152 4.45 -18.71 22.96
C ARG A 152 3.99 -19.52 24.16
N GLU A 153 2.70 -19.82 24.26
CA GLU A 153 2.13 -20.61 25.35
C GLU A 153 2.18 -22.13 25.07
N ALA A 154 2.43 -22.53 23.82
CA ALA A 154 2.52 -23.91 23.40
C ALA A 154 3.94 -24.52 23.49
N LYS A 155 4.94 -23.78 24.01
CA LYS A 155 6.33 -24.23 24.26
C LYS A 155 6.66 -24.23 25.75
#